data_7576c008059bc7ddcfe6b527fe422e00
#
_entry.id   7576c008059bc7ddcfe6b527fe422e00
#
_cell.length_a   1.000
_cell.length_b   1.000
_cell.length_c   1.000
_cell.angle_alpha   90.00
_cell.angle_beta   90.00
_cell.angle_gamma   90.00
#
_symmetry.space_group_name_H-M   'P 1'
#
loop_
_entity.id
_entity.type
_entity.pdbx_description
1 polymer ?
#
loop_
_entity_poly.entity_id
_entity_poly.type
_entity_poly.pdbx_seq_one_letter_code
_entity_poly.pdbx_strand_id
1 'polypeptide(L)'
;MSSESAMNRRQALVSGAAGISLATTTSQQLLAQESSSEAGESFELKYLLASCMYGYSDLAEILPEVPKIGAHGIDLWPKVHGNQREQAEEMGESAFSALLRKNQTRVECITQYKLGPFGLKEEFGFAKRMGCKTIVTGASGPRGLQGAALKTAVGQFIEKMKPHLAAAEEAGVSIAIENHGNNLIESIDSMKWLMDMRPSDNLKIALAPYHLPQDSVILSDLILTLGNSIAVFYAWQYGMGCMEKLPKSRELLQMPGRGRLNFLPLLAALKEIKFKGWTEIFMHPVPRGLPILDSTPAVTAEINRSRSYLSNCLNSLELESKSRDNATAGTPGGKPNMTENQKEPQKIVFDEYNKLNQREAYVILNQGTEPPGPGGYTMTKDPGTYICRQCNAQLYRAEDKFESHCGWPSFDDEIEGAVTRRVDADGYRVEIICSNCKGHLGHVFEGERMTAKNTRHCVNSISMKFIKKGQELPAKIVKKKE
;
A
#
# COMPACT_ATOMS: atom_id res chain seq x y z
N MET A 1 -13.42 -1.16 77.78
CA MET A 1 -12.21 -1.51 78.48
C MET A 1 -11.17 -1.70 77.38
N SER A 2 -10.45 -0.63 77.06
CA SER A 2 -9.08 -0.20 77.47
C SER A 2 -8.04 -1.19 76.94
N SER A 3 -6.95 -0.87 76.29
CA SER A 3 -6.17 0.37 76.11
C SER A 3 -5.11 0.07 75.04
N GLU A 4 -4.86 0.97 74.09
CA GLU A 4 -3.70 1.82 73.93
C GLU A 4 -2.35 1.23 74.45
N SER A 5 -1.36 1.20 73.55
CA SER A 5 -0.11 1.88 73.84
C SER A 5 0.81 1.98 72.64
N ALA A 6 1.19 3.20 72.34
CA ALA A 6 2.19 3.66 71.41
C ALA A 6 3.58 3.73 72.04
N MET A 7 4.57 4.16 71.27
CA MET A 7 5.94 4.67 71.58
C MET A 7 7.05 3.58 71.61
N ASN A 8 8.31 3.84 71.15
CA ASN A 8 9.02 5.09 70.90
C ASN A 8 10.32 4.81 70.10
N ARG A 9 10.84 5.88 69.58
CA ARG A 9 12.17 6.04 68.93
C ARG A 9 13.31 5.87 69.97
N ARG A 10 14.46 5.42 69.55
CA ARG A 10 15.78 6.06 69.64
C ARG A 10 16.97 5.10 69.73
N GLN A 11 17.95 5.35 68.86
CA GLN A 11 19.40 5.40 69.05
C GLN A 11 20.19 4.10 69.37
N ALA A 12 21.13 3.81 68.44
CA ALA A 12 22.55 3.93 68.79
C ALA A 12 23.45 3.89 67.56
N LEU A 13 24.32 4.89 67.47
CA LEU A 13 25.54 4.98 66.66
C LEU A 13 26.57 3.98 67.20
N VAL A 14 27.46 3.46 66.31
CA VAL A 14 28.93 3.49 66.43
C VAL A 14 29.60 2.98 65.14
N SER A 15 30.32 3.84 64.47
CA SER A 15 31.64 3.85 63.86
C SER A 15 32.21 2.65 63.10
N GLY A 16 32.54 2.89 61.88
CA GLY A 16 33.53 2.13 61.08
C GLY A 16 33.86 2.85 59.75
N ALA A 17 34.92 3.64 59.79
CA ALA A 17 35.44 4.35 58.61
C ALA A 17 36.20 3.41 57.72
N ALA A 18 35.94 3.42 56.40
CA ALA A 18 36.91 3.11 55.36
C ALA A 18 36.45 3.57 53.99
N GLY A 19 37.22 4.44 53.40
CA GLY A 19 37.47 4.53 51.97
C GLY A 19 36.40 5.16 51.05
N ILE A 20 36.37 6.48 50.95
CA ILE A 20 35.72 7.21 49.86
C ILE A 20 36.68 7.14 48.65
N SER A 21 36.33 6.36 47.62
CA SER A 21 36.89 6.55 46.26
C SER A 21 35.80 7.24 45.42
N LEU A 22 35.98 8.53 45.18
CA LEU A 22 35.18 9.29 44.20
C LEU A 22 35.56 8.83 42.80
N ALA A 23 34.69 8.06 42.19
CA ALA A 23 34.68 7.89 40.75
C ALA A 23 33.76 8.95 40.14
N THR A 24 34.34 10.02 39.62
CA THR A 24 33.68 11.01 38.75
C THR A 24 33.36 10.34 37.44
N THR A 25 32.18 9.74 37.32
CA THR A 25 31.59 9.39 36.03
C THR A 25 31.15 10.67 35.35
N THR A 26 31.90 11.05 34.33
CA THR A 26 31.65 12.24 33.53
C THR A 26 30.33 12.07 32.77
N SER A 27 29.56 13.16 32.71
CA SER A 27 28.26 13.30 32.01
C SER A 27 28.28 12.90 30.52
N GLN A 28 29.45 12.64 29.96
CA GLN A 28 29.64 12.14 28.59
C GLN A 28 29.39 10.63 28.42
N GLN A 29 29.45 9.83 29.48
CA GLN A 29 29.15 8.40 29.42
C GLN A 29 27.64 8.11 29.53
N LEU A 30 26.86 8.98 30.14
CA LEU A 30 25.40 8.85 30.18
C LEU A 30 24.75 9.26 28.84
N LEU A 31 25.33 10.24 28.12
CA LEU A 31 24.86 10.64 26.78
C LEU A 31 25.25 9.65 25.69
N ALA A 32 26.28 8.82 25.89
CA ALA A 32 26.70 7.78 24.96
C ALA A 32 25.87 6.49 25.09
N GLN A 33 25.15 6.30 26.20
CA GLN A 33 24.30 5.12 26.43
C GLN A 33 22.84 5.34 25.98
N GLU A 34 22.39 6.60 25.81
CA GLU A 34 21.09 6.92 25.20
C GLU A 34 21.12 6.98 23.67
N SER A 35 22.29 7.06 23.05
CA SER A 35 22.42 7.11 21.59
C SER A 35 22.62 5.75 20.88
N SER A 36 22.60 4.64 21.61
CA SER A 36 22.84 3.28 21.04
C SER A 36 21.61 2.37 20.99
N SER A 37 20.37 2.88 21.20
CA SER A 37 19.15 2.07 21.18
C SER A 37 18.15 2.40 20.06
N GLU A 38 18.55 3.20 19.06
CA GLU A 38 17.78 3.35 17.81
C GLU A 38 18.50 2.68 16.63
N ALA A 39 18.91 1.42 16.80
CA ALA A 39 19.04 0.52 15.65
C ALA A 39 17.61 0.24 15.19
N GLY A 40 17.16 0.94 14.13
CA GLY A 40 15.78 0.97 13.69
C GLY A 40 15.19 -0.42 13.53
N GLU A 41 14.11 -0.71 14.28
CA GLU A 41 13.28 -1.89 14.04
C GLU A 41 12.88 -1.90 12.56
N SER A 42 13.17 -2.98 11.86
CA SER A 42 12.73 -3.16 10.48
C SER A 42 11.20 -3.12 10.44
N PHE A 43 10.63 -2.38 9.49
CA PHE A 43 9.19 -2.33 9.33
C PHE A 43 8.67 -3.68 8.84
N GLU A 44 7.76 -4.29 9.57
CA GLU A 44 7.11 -5.55 9.22
C GLU A 44 5.60 -5.42 9.20
N LEU A 45 4.95 -6.13 8.26
CA LEU A 45 3.51 -6.25 8.22
C LEU A 45 3.04 -7.28 9.24
N LYS A 46 2.03 -6.91 10.04
CA LYS A 46 1.34 -7.85 10.94
C LYS A 46 0.23 -8.53 10.16
N TYR A 47 0.39 -9.82 9.90
CA TYR A 47 -0.59 -10.57 9.14
C TYR A 47 -1.75 -11.06 10.00
N LEU A 48 -2.92 -11.09 9.39
CA LEU A 48 -4.17 -11.62 9.92
C LEU A 48 -4.74 -12.62 8.90
N LEU A 49 -5.25 -13.76 9.38
CA LEU A 49 -5.86 -14.76 8.50
C LEU A 49 -7.36 -14.46 8.35
N ALA A 50 -7.80 -14.14 7.14
CA ALA A 50 -9.21 -14.00 6.80
C ALA A 50 -9.85 -15.37 6.67
N SER A 51 -10.72 -15.76 7.63
CA SER A 51 -11.32 -17.10 7.65
C SER A 51 -12.20 -17.38 6.43
N CYS A 52 -12.83 -16.37 5.84
CA CYS A 52 -13.67 -16.52 4.65
C CYS A 52 -12.91 -16.99 3.40
N MET A 53 -11.58 -16.86 3.37
CA MET A 53 -10.75 -17.40 2.29
C MET A 53 -10.83 -18.94 2.20
N TYR A 54 -11.17 -19.60 3.30
CA TYR A 54 -11.37 -21.03 3.43
C TYR A 54 -12.84 -21.45 3.29
N GLY A 55 -13.71 -20.54 2.90
CA GLY A 55 -15.14 -20.79 2.75
C GLY A 55 -15.79 -21.23 4.07
N TYR A 56 -16.55 -22.33 4.02
CA TYR A 56 -17.22 -22.91 5.20
C TYR A 56 -16.43 -24.07 5.84
N SER A 57 -15.12 -24.10 5.65
CA SER A 57 -14.28 -25.08 6.35
C SER A 57 -14.35 -24.91 7.86
N ASP A 58 -14.15 -26.00 8.59
CA ASP A 58 -14.23 -26.01 10.04
C ASP A 58 -13.11 -25.20 10.70
N LEU A 59 -13.42 -24.51 11.79
CA LEU A 59 -12.41 -23.78 12.59
C LEU A 59 -11.27 -24.68 13.05
N ALA A 60 -11.53 -25.96 13.31
CA ALA A 60 -10.50 -26.94 13.68
C ALA A 60 -9.49 -27.21 12.54
N GLU A 61 -9.89 -27.03 11.28
CA GLU A 61 -9.01 -27.13 10.11
C GLU A 61 -8.30 -25.81 9.79
N ILE A 62 -8.96 -24.67 10.02
CA ILE A 62 -8.42 -23.35 9.67
C ILE A 62 -7.40 -22.85 10.71
N LEU A 63 -7.66 -23.04 12.00
CA LEU A 63 -6.81 -22.49 13.05
C LEU A 63 -5.35 -22.99 13.01
N PRO A 64 -5.06 -24.25 12.64
CA PRO A 64 -3.68 -24.70 12.43
C PRO A 64 -2.95 -24.00 11.25
N GLU A 65 -3.69 -23.33 10.35
CA GLU A 65 -3.13 -22.61 9.20
C GLU A 65 -2.65 -21.19 9.57
N VAL A 66 -3.17 -20.60 10.64
CA VAL A 66 -2.83 -19.25 11.09
C VAL A 66 -1.31 -19.07 11.29
N PRO A 67 -0.61 -19.89 12.06
CA PRO A 67 0.85 -19.75 12.24
C PRO A 67 1.62 -20.03 10.93
N LYS A 68 1.09 -20.84 10.02
CA LYS A 68 1.76 -21.18 8.76
C LYS A 68 1.86 -19.97 7.80
N ILE A 69 0.97 -18.99 7.93
CA ILE A 69 1.06 -17.72 7.20
C ILE A 69 1.83 -16.64 7.98
N GLY A 70 2.49 -16.99 9.08
CA GLY A 70 3.21 -16.04 9.94
C GLY A 70 2.29 -15.08 10.69
N ALA A 71 1.04 -15.48 10.92
CA ALA A 71 0.06 -14.75 11.71
C ALA A 71 -0.10 -15.36 13.11
N HIS A 72 -0.65 -14.57 14.03
CA HIS A 72 -1.10 -15.02 15.35
C HIS A 72 -2.59 -14.72 15.58
N GLY A 73 -3.22 -14.10 14.60
CA GLY A 73 -4.60 -13.67 14.66
C GLY A 73 -5.43 -14.16 13.49
N ILE A 74 -6.72 -14.36 13.76
CA ILE A 74 -7.74 -14.68 12.77
C ILE A 74 -8.80 -13.59 12.75
N ASP A 75 -9.30 -13.26 11.55
CA ASP A 75 -10.54 -12.53 11.35
C ASP A 75 -11.69 -13.53 11.18
N LEU A 76 -12.69 -13.42 12.04
CA LEU A 76 -13.88 -14.26 12.02
C LEU A 76 -14.93 -13.68 11.08
N TRP A 77 -15.25 -14.41 10.04
CA TRP A 77 -16.27 -14.06 9.09
C TRP A 77 -17.56 -14.86 9.28
N PRO A 78 -18.74 -14.19 9.23
CA PRO A 78 -20.04 -14.87 9.24
C PRO A 78 -20.47 -15.26 7.84
N LYS A 79 -21.59 -15.98 7.73
CA LYS A 79 -22.30 -16.19 6.48
C LYS A 79 -22.69 -14.81 5.87
N VAL A 80 -22.59 -14.66 4.58
CA VAL A 80 -22.48 -15.62 3.46
C VAL A 80 -21.01 -15.87 3.02
N HIS A 81 -20.05 -15.13 3.52
CA HIS A 81 -18.65 -15.21 3.06
C HIS A 81 -17.88 -16.37 3.68
N GLY A 82 -17.95 -16.50 4.98
CA GLY A 82 -17.51 -17.62 5.78
C GLY A 82 -18.67 -18.08 6.67
N ASN A 83 -18.42 -18.91 7.66
CA ASN A 83 -19.36 -19.27 8.73
C ASN A 83 -18.64 -19.48 10.06
N GLN A 84 -17.42 -19.01 10.16
CA GLN A 84 -16.57 -19.28 11.34
C GLN A 84 -17.06 -18.50 12.57
N ARG A 85 -17.75 -17.38 12.36
CA ARG A 85 -18.38 -16.65 13.46
C ARG A 85 -19.53 -17.45 14.08
N GLU A 86 -20.37 -18.07 13.25
CA GLU A 86 -21.45 -18.97 13.69
C GLU A 86 -20.88 -20.24 14.32
N GLN A 87 -19.83 -20.84 13.76
CA GLN A 87 -19.17 -22.02 14.37
C GLN A 87 -18.63 -21.70 15.78
N ALA A 88 -18.04 -20.51 15.97
CA ALA A 88 -17.57 -20.07 17.30
C ALA A 88 -18.72 -19.93 18.31
N GLU A 89 -19.89 -19.47 17.87
CA GLU A 89 -21.09 -19.37 18.69
C GLU A 89 -21.68 -20.75 19.03
N GLU A 90 -21.84 -21.62 18.03
CA GLU A 90 -22.34 -22.99 18.20
C GLU A 90 -21.44 -23.85 19.12
N MET A 91 -20.12 -23.66 19.01
CA MET A 91 -19.14 -24.34 19.85
C MET A 91 -19.20 -23.88 21.32
N GLY A 92 -19.60 -22.66 21.56
CA GLY A 92 -19.56 -21.95 22.83
C GLY A 92 -18.18 -21.42 23.20
N GLU A 93 -18.15 -20.33 23.93
CA GLU A 93 -16.95 -19.52 24.20
C GLU A 93 -15.82 -20.32 24.89
N SER A 94 -16.16 -21.23 25.79
CA SER A 94 -15.16 -22.04 26.51
C SER A 94 -14.41 -23.01 25.59
N ALA A 95 -15.15 -23.74 24.74
CA ALA A 95 -14.57 -24.67 23.79
C ALA A 95 -13.81 -23.94 22.69
N PHE A 96 -14.36 -22.83 22.19
CA PHE A 96 -13.69 -21.99 21.20
C PHE A 96 -12.37 -21.41 21.75
N SER A 97 -12.37 -20.85 22.96
CA SER A 97 -11.16 -20.35 23.61
C SER A 97 -10.11 -21.45 23.84
N ALA A 98 -10.53 -22.68 24.15
CA ALA A 98 -9.62 -23.82 24.26
C ALA A 98 -9.00 -24.17 22.89
N LEU A 99 -9.79 -24.15 21.84
CA LEU A 99 -9.33 -24.40 20.46
C LEU A 99 -8.34 -23.31 19.98
N LEU A 100 -8.61 -22.04 20.27
CA LEU A 100 -7.69 -20.93 20.00
C LEU A 100 -6.35 -21.11 20.71
N ARG A 101 -6.38 -21.39 22.01
CA ARG A 101 -5.15 -21.64 22.80
C ARG A 101 -4.34 -22.82 22.26
N LYS A 102 -5.00 -23.93 21.92
CA LYS A 102 -4.35 -25.11 21.33
C LYS A 102 -3.55 -24.75 20.07
N ASN A 103 -4.04 -23.82 19.26
CA ASN A 103 -3.42 -23.39 18.02
C ASN A 103 -2.59 -22.09 18.16
N GLN A 104 -2.37 -21.59 19.39
CA GLN A 104 -1.64 -20.35 19.66
C GLN A 104 -2.18 -19.14 18.85
N THR A 105 -3.49 -19.12 18.65
CA THR A 105 -4.18 -18.11 17.84
C THR A 105 -5.11 -17.27 18.70
N ARG A 106 -5.36 -16.03 18.29
CA ARG A 106 -6.31 -15.11 18.92
C ARG A 106 -7.29 -14.57 17.89
N VAL A 107 -8.46 -14.15 18.34
CA VAL A 107 -9.38 -13.37 17.51
C VAL A 107 -8.91 -11.93 17.56
N GLU A 108 -8.40 -11.40 16.47
CA GLU A 108 -7.89 -10.02 16.40
C GLU A 108 -8.80 -9.11 15.59
N CYS A 109 -9.66 -9.70 14.75
CA CYS A 109 -10.68 -9.01 13.97
C CYS A 109 -11.97 -9.85 13.88
N ILE A 110 -13.09 -9.16 13.74
CA ILE A 110 -14.39 -9.73 13.41
C ILE A 110 -14.99 -8.90 12.31
N THR A 111 -15.22 -9.49 11.15
CA THR A 111 -15.87 -8.80 10.04
C THR A 111 -17.36 -9.09 10.03
N GLN A 112 -18.20 -8.05 10.21
CA GLN A 112 -19.64 -8.16 10.42
C GLN A 112 -20.45 -7.26 9.47
N TYR A 113 -20.53 -7.66 8.20
CA TYR A 113 -21.34 -6.94 7.23
C TYR A 113 -22.86 -7.12 7.42
N LYS A 114 -23.27 -8.31 7.82
CA LYS A 114 -24.68 -8.67 8.00
C LYS A 114 -25.41 -7.76 9.00
N LEU A 115 -24.72 -7.39 10.07
CA LEU A 115 -25.31 -6.54 11.13
C LEU A 115 -25.24 -5.05 10.75
N GLY A 116 -24.36 -4.69 9.81
CA GLY A 116 -24.10 -3.30 9.47
C GLY A 116 -23.54 -2.48 10.63
N PRO A 117 -23.26 -1.19 10.43
CA PRO A 117 -22.57 -0.36 11.42
C PRO A 117 -23.42 -0.04 12.65
N PHE A 118 -24.73 -0.19 12.58
CA PHE A 118 -25.68 0.15 13.65
C PHE A 118 -26.21 -1.06 14.43
N GLY A 119 -25.84 -2.29 14.04
CA GLY A 119 -26.31 -3.52 14.67
C GLY A 119 -25.27 -4.25 15.53
N LEU A 120 -24.13 -3.62 15.85
CA LEU A 120 -22.94 -4.29 16.41
C LEU A 120 -22.96 -4.46 17.94
N LYS A 121 -23.98 -4.02 18.64
CA LYS A 121 -23.99 -3.96 20.12
C LYS A 121 -23.68 -5.30 20.79
N GLU A 122 -24.27 -6.39 20.33
CA GLU A 122 -24.04 -7.74 20.87
C GLU A 122 -22.64 -8.24 20.50
N GLU A 123 -22.16 -7.89 19.31
CA GLU A 123 -20.83 -8.25 18.82
C GLU A 123 -19.71 -7.59 19.63
N PHE A 124 -19.92 -6.38 20.16
CA PHE A 124 -18.97 -5.74 21.09
C PHE A 124 -18.77 -6.57 22.35
N GLY A 125 -19.83 -7.17 22.89
CA GLY A 125 -19.74 -8.07 24.03
C GLY A 125 -18.91 -9.32 23.74
N PHE A 126 -19.15 -9.96 22.61
CA PHE A 126 -18.36 -11.11 22.15
C PHE A 126 -16.90 -10.72 21.90
N ALA A 127 -16.64 -9.64 21.17
CA ALA A 127 -15.30 -9.14 20.91
C ALA A 127 -14.51 -8.89 22.21
N LYS A 128 -15.14 -8.22 23.20
CA LYS A 128 -14.54 -7.95 24.51
C LYS A 128 -14.14 -9.24 25.22
N ARG A 129 -15.03 -10.25 25.26
CA ARG A 129 -14.74 -11.53 25.92
C ARG A 129 -13.65 -12.34 25.22
N MET A 130 -13.55 -12.22 23.90
CA MET A 130 -12.49 -12.87 23.10
C MET A 130 -11.17 -12.07 23.08
N GLY A 131 -11.15 -10.86 23.64
CA GLY A 131 -9.99 -9.95 23.58
C GLY A 131 -9.76 -9.29 22.22
N CYS A 132 -10.73 -9.39 21.31
CA CYS A 132 -10.70 -8.76 19.99
C CYS A 132 -10.94 -7.25 20.12
N LYS A 133 -10.15 -6.45 19.39
CA LYS A 133 -10.20 -4.99 19.47
C LYS A 133 -10.68 -4.32 18.17
N THR A 134 -10.95 -5.09 17.14
CA THR A 134 -11.30 -4.53 15.83
C THR A 134 -12.53 -5.26 15.29
N ILE A 135 -13.57 -4.49 14.96
CA ILE A 135 -14.72 -4.99 14.20
C ILE A 135 -14.76 -4.22 12.87
N VAL A 136 -14.76 -4.97 11.76
CA VAL A 136 -14.91 -4.41 10.42
C VAL A 136 -16.36 -4.52 9.98
N THR A 137 -16.90 -3.47 9.36
CA THR A 137 -18.23 -3.46 8.75
C THR A 137 -18.28 -2.46 7.60
N GLY A 138 -19.32 -2.55 6.77
CA GLY A 138 -19.60 -1.55 5.74
C GLY A 138 -20.32 -0.32 6.32
N ALA A 139 -20.25 0.80 5.61
CA ALA A 139 -21.09 1.96 5.92
C ALA A 139 -22.53 1.76 5.45
N SER A 140 -23.45 2.58 5.96
CA SER A 140 -24.84 2.61 5.54
C SER A 140 -25.25 4.03 5.18
N GLY A 141 -25.89 4.20 4.02
CA GLY A 141 -26.36 5.51 3.57
C GLY A 141 -26.70 5.55 2.08
N PRO A 142 -27.03 6.74 1.55
CA PRO A 142 -27.28 6.94 0.13
C PRO A 142 -26.03 6.59 -0.72
N ARG A 143 -26.28 6.10 -1.94
CA ARG A 143 -25.25 5.66 -2.89
C ARG A 143 -25.16 6.64 -4.06
N GLY A 144 -24.01 6.63 -4.76
CA GLY A 144 -23.79 7.41 -5.98
C GLY A 144 -23.74 8.93 -5.78
N LEU A 145 -23.58 9.39 -4.55
CA LEU A 145 -23.44 10.82 -4.25
C LEU A 145 -22.01 11.29 -4.54
N GLN A 146 -21.89 12.59 -4.86
CA GLN A 146 -20.59 13.25 -5.09
C GLN A 146 -20.57 14.65 -4.46
N GLY A 147 -19.38 15.22 -4.27
CA GLY A 147 -19.16 16.58 -3.81
C GLY A 147 -19.87 16.90 -2.49
N ALA A 148 -20.53 18.05 -2.42
CA ALA A 148 -21.17 18.55 -1.20
C ALA A 148 -22.30 17.62 -0.68
N ALA A 149 -23.05 16.97 -1.56
CA ALA A 149 -24.10 16.04 -1.17
C ALA A 149 -23.52 14.79 -0.48
N LEU A 150 -22.41 14.24 -0.99
CA LEU A 150 -21.71 13.13 -0.37
C LEU A 150 -21.12 13.54 0.99
N LYS A 151 -20.47 14.71 1.08
CA LYS A 151 -19.94 15.22 2.35
C LYS A 151 -21.01 15.36 3.41
N THR A 152 -22.19 15.89 3.05
CA THR A 152 -23.35 16.00 3.94
C THR A 152 -23.83 14.62 4.41
N ALA A 153 -23.93 13.64 3.50
CA ALA A 153 -24.36 12.29 3.84
C ALA A 153 -23.36 11.58 4.77
N VAL A 154 -22.05 11.78 4.57
CA VAL A 154 -21.00 11.27 5.46
C VAL A 154 -21.14 11.90 6.86
N GLY A 155 -21.37 13.21 6.95
CA GLY A 155 -21.64 13.87 8.24
C GLY A 155 -22.87 13.30 8.95
N GLN A 156 -23.97 13.07 8.23
CA GLN A 156 -25.17 12.44 8.79
C GLN A 156 -24.94 10.99 9.25
N PHE A 157 -24.11 10.24 8.53
CA PHE A 157 -23.70 8.91 8.94
C PHE A 157 -22.91 8.95 10.25
N ILE A 158 -21.97 9.89 10.38
CA ILE A 158 -21.17 10.07 11.59
C ILE A 158 -22.05 10.41 12.79
N GLU A 159 -23.03 11.31 12.64
CA GLU A 159 -23.97 11.62 13.72
C GLU A 159 -24.71 10.37 14.21
N LYS A 160 -25.15 9.51 13.30
CA LYS A 160 -25.79 8.24 13.65
C LYS A 160 -24.83 7.26 14.32
N MET A 161 -23.52 7.31 13.98
CA MET A 161 -22.50 6.44 14.56
C MET A 161 -22.15 6.79 16.01
N LYS A 162 -22.34 8.02 16.48
CA LYS A 162 -21.94 8.46 17.83
C LYS A 162 -22.34 7.51 18.97
N PRO A 163 -23.61 7.07 19.12
CA PRO A 163 -23.97 6.13 20.18
C PRO A 163 -23.32 4.76 20.04
N HIS A 164 -23.07 4.32 18.81
CA HIS A 164 -22.42 3.02 18.53
C HIS A 164 -20.92 3.10 18.84
N LEU A 165 -20.29 4.25 18.56
CA LEU A 165 -18.89 4.49 18.91
C LEU A 165 -18.69 4.56 20.43
N ALA A 166 -19.60 5.20 21.16
CA ALA A 166 -19.55 5.21 22.62
C ALA A 166 -19.66 3.78 23.21
N ALA A 167 -20.56 2.94 22.68
CA ALA A 167 -20.69 1.55 23.11
C ALA A 167 -19.44 0.71 22.72
N ALA A 168 -18.85 0.96 21.57
CA ALA A 168 -17.60 0.29 21.16
C ALA A 168 -16.43 0.70 22.07
N GLU A 169 -16.34 1.98 22.44
CA GLU A 169 -15.31 2.51 23.34
C GLU A 169 -15.42 1.88 24.74
N GLU A 170 -16.63 1.77 25.28
CA GLU A 170 -16.89 1.08 26.56
C GLU A 170 -16.46 -0.40 26.51
N ALA A 171 -16.60 -1.04 25.34
CA ALA A 171 -16.14 -2.40 25.12
C ALA A 171 -14.63 -2.52 24.85
N GLY A 172 -13.92 -1.42 24.63
CA GLY A 172 -12.52 -1.38 24.21
C GLY A 172 -12.30 -1.85 22.77
N VAL A 173 -13.27 -1.59 21.87
CA VAL A 173 -13.31 -2.03 20.49
C VAL A 173 -13.29 -0.82 19.56
N SER A 174 -12.59 -0.92 18.43
CA SER A 174 -12.66 0.04 17.33
C SER A 174 -13.57 -0.51 16.21
N ILE A 175 -14.34 0.37 15.60
CA ILE A 175 -15.14 0.08 14.41
C ILE A 175 -14.35 0.57 13.19
N ALA A 176 -13.96 -0.34 12.32
CA ALA A 176 -13.31 -0.02 11.05
C ALA A 176 -14.33 -0.11 9.91
N ILE A 177 -14.55 1.00 9.22
CA ILE A 177 -15.42 1.04 8.04
C ILE A 177 -14.63 0.65 6.81
N GLU A 178 -15.03 -0.42 6.15
CA GLU A 178 -14.45 -0.79 4.87
C GLU A 178 -15.00 0.12 3.76
N ASN A 179 -14.08 0.63 2.93
CA ASN A 179 -14.48 1.26 1.68
C ASN A 179 -14.95 0.18 0.71
N HIS A 180 -16.19 0.21 0.35
CA HIS A 180 -16.79 -0.82 -0.49
C HIS A 180 -17.60 -0.19 -1.63
N GLY A 181 -17.43 -0.72 -2.84
CA GLY A 181 -18.23 -0.29 -3.99
C GLY A 181 -19.72 -0.40 -3.72
N ASN A 182 -20.50 0.55 -4.22
CA ASN A 182 -21.93 0.60 -4.02
C ASN A 182 -22.37 0.87 -2.57
N ASN A 183 -21.54 1.59 -1.81
CA ASN A 183 -21.76 1.97 -0.42
C ASN A 183 -21.59 3.49 -0.24
N LEU A 184 -21.93 4.04 0.93
CA LEU A 184 -21.71 5.46 1.23
C LEU A 184 -20.19 5.79 1.26
N ILE A 185 -19.39 4.89 1.81
CA ILE A 185 -17.93 5.04 1.86
C ILE A 185 -17.33 4.15 0.77
N GLU A 186 -17.33 4.66 -0.47
CA GLU A 186 -16.77 3.97 -1.65
C GLU A 186 -15.65 4.74 -2.34
N SER A 187 -15.55 6.05 -2.11
CA SER A 187 -14.59 6.92 -2.78
C SER A 187 -13.51 7.44 -1.84
N ILE A 188 -12.41 7.91 -2.41
CA ILE A 188 -11.31 8.57 -1.69
C ILE A 188 -11.83 9.73 -0.86
N ASP A 189 -12.69 10.58 -1.44
CA ASP A 189 -13.25 11.74 -0.76
C ASP A 189 -14.13 11.33 0.43
N SER A 190 -14.97 10.30 0.27
CA SER A 190 -15.82 9.81 1.37
C SER A 190 -14.99 9.29 2.55
N MET A 191 -13.89 8.59 2.28
CA MET A 191 -12.96 8.14 3.34
C MET A 191 -12.26 9.30 4.04
N LYS A 192 -11.77 10.30 3.28
CA LYS A 192 -11.16 11.50 3.85
C LYS A 192 -12.14 12.25 4.74
N TRP A 193 -13.35 12.52 4.26
CA TRP A 193 -14.36 13.20 5.08
C TRP A 193 -14.81 12.38 6.29
N LEU A 194 -14.89 11.05 6.17
CA LEU A 194 -15.17 10.19 7.32
C LEU A 194 -14.10 10.37 8.41
N MET A 195 -12.83 10.43 8.04
CA MET A 195 -11.73 10.58 8.99
C MET A 195 -11.60 12.01 9.51
N ASP A 196 -11.81 13.03 8.67
CA ASP A 196 -11.75 14.44 9.07
C ASP A 196 -12.85 14.79 10.06
N MET A 197 -14.04 14.22 9.93
CA MET A 197 -15.21 14.54 10.76
C MET A 197 -15.43 13.53 11.91
N ARG A 198 -14.61 12.47 12.03
CA ARG A 198 -14.81 11.45 13.06
C ARG A 198 -14.77 12.03 14.47
N PRO A 199 -15.71 11.63 15.36
CA PRO A 199 -15.76 12.14 16.73
C PRO A 199 -14.80 11.42 17.69
N SER A 200 -14.25 10.27 17.30
CA SER A 200 -13.42 9.42 18.13
C SER A 200 -12.41 8.66 17.30
N ASP A 201 -11.25 8.37 17.88
CA ASP A 201 -10.23 7.50 17.27
C ASP A 201 -10.66 6.03 17.17
N ASN A 202 -11.77 5.65 17.80
CA ASN A 202 -12.34 4.31 17.65
C ASN A 202 -13.12 4.13 16.32
N LEU A 203 -13.31 5.21 15.54
CA LEU A 203 -13.77 5.10 14.15
C LEU A 203 -12.53 5.07 13.23
N LYS A 204 -12.35 3.95 12.55
CA LYS A 204 -11.20 3.63 11.71
C LYS A 204 -11.62 3.28 10.29
N ILE A 205 -10.64 3.04 9.44
CA ILE A 205 -10.79 2.53 8.06
C ILE A 205 -10.26 1.10 7.99
N ALA A 206 -11.01 0.23 7.32
CA ALA A 206 -10.51 -0.99 6.72
C ALA A 206 -10.31 -0.72 5.23
N LEU A 207 -9.07 -0.53 4.81
CA LEU A 207 -8.74 -0.07 3.47
C LEU A 207 -8.66 -1.24 2.50
N ALA A 208 -9.60 -1.29 1.53
CA ALA A 208 -9.68 -2.28 0.47
C ALA A 208 -9.34 -1.66 -0.90
N PRO A 209 -8.10 -1.74 -1.38
CA PRO A 209 -7.69 -1.25 -2.68
C PRO A 209 -8.52 -1.80 -3.85
N TYR A 210 -9.08 -3.00 -3.71
CA TYR A 210 -9.95 -3.64 -4.69
C TYR A 210 -11.10 -2.73 -5.19
N HIS A 211 -11.68 -1.94 -4.32
CA HIS A 211 -12.84 -1.08 -4.62
C HIS A 211 -12.45 0.31 -5.13
N LEU A 212 -11.18 0.58 -5.33
CA LEU A 212 -10.62 1.87 -5.74
C LEU A 212 -9.95 1.76 -7.12
N PRO A 213 -9.65 2.89 -7.78
CA PRO A 213 -8.81 2.87 -8.96
C PRO A 213 -7.52 2.07 -8.70
N GLN A 214 -7.19 1.13 -9.60
CA GLN A 214 -6.03 0.26 -9.49
C GLN A 214 -4.73 1.01 -9.88
N ASP A 215 -4.54 2.19 -9.30
CA ASP A 215 -3.40 3.08 -9.47
C ASP A 215 -2.60 3.17 -8.16
N SER A 216 -1.38 2.65 -8.18
CA SER A 216 -0.55 2.56 -6.98
C SER A 216 -0.09 3.92 -6.45
N VAL A 217 -0.05 4.98 -7.28
CA VAL A 217 0.27 6.35 -6.83
C VAL A 217 -0.91 6.92 -6.05
N ILE A 218 -2.12 6.84 -6.63
CA ILE A 218 -3.35 7.29 -5.95
C ILE A 218 -3.55 6.55 -4.62
N LEU A 219 -3.33 5.25 -4.62
CA LEU A 219 -3.49 4.42 -3.42
C LEU A 219 -2.43 4.71 -2.36
N SER A 220 -1.17 4.95 -2.75
CA SER A 220 -0.12 5.33 -1.80
C SER A 220 -0.39 6.71 -1.18
N ASP A 221 -0.80 7.70 -1.98
CA ASP A 221 -1.18 9.03 -1.49
C ASP A 221 -2.37 8.97 -0.53
N LEU A 222 -3.34 8.08 -0.80
CA LEU A 222 -4.45 7.83 0.11
C LEU A 222 -3.98 7.23 1.44
N ILE A 223 -3.07 6.23 1.42
CA ILE A 223 -2.50 5.64 2.62
C ILE A 223 -1.78 6.70 3.46
N LEU A 224 -0.95 7.55 2.84
CA LEU A 224 -0.29 8.68 3.52
C LEU A 224 -1.30 9.64 4.15
N THR A 225 -2.38 9.93 3.44
CA THR A 225 -3.45 10.83 3.93
C THR A 225 -4.21 10.24 5.12
N LEU A 226 -4.58 8.96 5.05
CA LEU A 226 -5.34 8.27 6.10
C LEU A 226 -4.48 7.96 7.34
N GLY A 227 -3.18 7.74 7.15
CA GLY A 227 -2.22 7.53 8.22
C GLY A 227 -2.67 6.45 9.23
N ASN A 228 -2.58 6.75 10.51
CA ASN A 228 -2.95 5.85 11.62
C ASN A 228 -4.45 5.55 11.75
N SER A 229 -5.28 6.12 10.88
CA SER A 229 -6.71 5.79 10.82
C SER A 229 -6.98 4.43 10.18
N ILE A 230 -6.01 3.86 9.47
CA ILE A 230 -6.12 2.52 8.89
C ILE A 230 -5.93 1.48 9.98
N ALA A 231 -6.99 0.72 10.29
CA ALA A 231 -6.92 -0.41 11.24
C ALA A 231 -6.60 -1.72 10.54
N VAL A 232 -7.16 -1.92 9.34
CA VAL A 232 -6.95 -3.10 8.50
C VAL A 232 -6.58 -2.65 7.09
N PHE A 233 -5.54 -3.23 6.53
CA PHE A 233 -5.16 -3.09 5.14
C PHE A 233 -5.40 -4.43 4.43
N TYR A 234 -6.36 -4.45 3.53
CA TYR A 234 -6.58 -5.60 2.66
C TYR A 234 -5.58 -5.58 1.51
N ALA A 235 -4.64 -6.48 1.51
CA ALA A 235 -3.78 -6.72 0.37
C ALA A 235 -4.59 -7.45 -0.72
N TRP A 236 -5.44 -6.69 -1.42
CA TRP A 236 -6.47 -7.15 -2.33
C TRP A 236 -6.61 -6.18 -3.52
N GLN A 237 -6.61 -6.73 -4.73
CA GLN A 237 -6.60 -5.96 -5.98
C GLN A 237 -7.59 -6.50 -7.01
N TYR A 238 -7.60 -5.93 -8.21
CA TYR A 238 -8.30 -6.35 -9.43
C TYR A 238 -9.67 -5.72 -9.69
N GLY A 239 -10.35 -5.16 -8.71
CA GLY A 239 -11.53 -4.30 -8.90
C GLY A 239 -12.87 -4.98 -9.21
N MET A 240 -12.96 -6.07 -9.99
CA MET A 240 -14.24 -6.61 -10.49
C MET A 240 -14.43 -8.12 -10.33
N GLY A 241 -13.38 -8.89 -10.11
CA GLY A 241 -13.40 -10.36 -10.16
C GLY A 241 -14.23 -11.06 -9.09
N CYS A 242 -14.74 -10.34 -8.07
CA CYS A 242 -15.57 -10.92 -7.01
C CYS A 242 -17.08 -10.75 -7.20
N MET A 243 -17.52 -10.16 -8.31
CA MET A 243 -18.95 -9.88 -8.58
C MET A 243 -19.60 -10.91 -9.49
N GLU A 244 -18.82 -11.65 -10.25
CA GLU A 244 -19.28 -12.70 -11.17
C GLU A 244 -18.39 -13.92 -11.10
N LYS A 245 -18.91 -15.09 -11.48
CA LYS A 245 -18.11 -16.31 -11.53
C LYS A 245 -17.18 -16.27 -12.73
N LEU A 246 -15.90 -16.29 -12.47
CA LEU A 246 -14.84 -16.33 -13.46
C LEU A 246 -14.08 -17.67 -13.40
N PRO A 247 -13.34 -18.03 -14.45
CA PRO A 247 -12.34 -19.10 -14.34
C PRO A 247 -11.37 -18.83 -13.18
N LYS A 248 -10.95 -19.89 -12.48
CA LYS A 248 -10.11 -19.75 -11.26
C LYS A 248 -8.86 -18.91 -11.46
N SER A 249 -8.20 -19.04 -12.62
CA SER A 249 -7.03 -18.22 -12.98
C SER A 249 -7.34 -16.71 -13.03
N ARG A 250 -8.57 -16.34 -13.36
CA ARG A 250 -9.02 -14.94 -13.38
C ARG A 250 -9.44 -14.48 -11.98
N GLU A 251 -10.10 -15.32 -11.20
CA GLU A 251 -10.44 -15.00 -9.80
C GLU A 251 -9.18 -14.74 -8.98
N LEU A 252 -8.12 -15.53 -9.18
CA LEU A 252 -6.85 -15.38 -8.47
C LEU A 252 -6.08 -14.09 -8.80
N LEU A 253 -6.45 -13.35 -9.85
CA LEU A 253 -5.87 -12.01 -10.11
C LEU A 253 -6.16 -11.02 -8.98
N GLN A 254 -7.09 -11.33 -8.09
CA GLN A 254 -7.35 -10.55 -6.88
C GLN A 254 -6.19 -10.62 -5.87
N MET A 255 -5.36 -11.65 -5.93
CA MET A 255 -4.26 -11.90 -4.99
C MET A 255 -3.03 -11.04 -5.32
N PRO A 256 -2.33 -10.47 -4.30
CA PRO A 256 -1.10 -9.69 -4.51
C PRO A 256 -0.06 -10.45 -5.35
N GLY A 257 0.52 -9.77 -6.36
CA GLY A 257 1.52 -10.34 -7.25
C GLY A 257 0.99 -11.26 -8.35
N ARG A 258 -0.35 -11.39 -8.49
CA ARG A 258 -1.00 -12.05 -9.64
C ARG A 258 -1.66 -11.05 -10.59
N GLY A 259 -2.23 -9.97 -10.06
CA GLY A 259 -2.81 -8.90 -10.84
C GLY A 259 -1.80 -7.81 -11.19
N ARG A 260 -2.31 -6.68 -11.71
CA ARG A 260 -1.47 -5.58 -12.23
C ARG A 260 -1.06 -4.54 -11.19
N LEU A 261 -1.71 -4.52 -10.03
CA LEU A 261 -1.40 -3.53 -9.00
C LEU A 261 0.02 -3.75 -8.46
N ASN A 262 0.85 -2.72 -8.58
CA ASN A 262 2.16 -2.71 -7.94
C ASN A 262 2.00 -2.33 -6.46
N PHE A 263 2.21 -3.29 -5.56
CA PHE A 263 2.12 -3.06 -4.13
C PHE A 263 3.32 -2.31 -3.54
N LEU A 264 4.44 -2.17 -4.26
CA LEU A 264 5.64 -1.53 -3.74
C LEU A 264 5.39 -0.10 -3.24
N PRO A 265 4.69 0.83 -3.99
CA PRO A 265 4.38 2.17 -3.49
C PRO A 265 3.44 2.15 -2.28
N LEU A 266 2.47 1.23 -2.24
CA LEU A 266 1.55 1.09 -1.12
C LEU A 266 2.30 0.68 0.15
N LEU A 267 3.22 -0.27 0.04
CA LEU A 267 4.06 -0.74 1.15
C LEU A 267 5.04 0.34 1.61
N ALA A 268 5.58 1.14 0.69
CA ALA A 268 6.39 2.31 1.02
C ALA A 268 5.59 3.32 1.87
N ALA A 269 4.36 3.63 1.46
CA ALA A 269 3.46 4.51 2.20
C ALA A 269 3.09 3.92 3.58
N LEU A 270 2.78 2.62 3.66
CA LEU A 270 2.53 1.95 4.95
C LEU A 270 3.75 2.00 5.88
N LYS A 271 4.96 1.83 5.33
CA LYS A 271 6.21 1.98 6.08
C LYS A 271 6.40 3.41 6.57
N GLU A 272 6.14 4.40 5.73
CA GLU A 272 6.28 5.83 6.05
C GLU A 272 5.36 6.27 7.19
N ILE A 273 4.09 5.84 7.18
CA ILE A 273 3.14 6.11 8.28
C ILE A 273 3.39 5.25 9.51
N LYS A 274 4.42 4.36 9.49
CA LYS A 274 4.69 3.39 10.56
C LYS A 274 3.44 2.57 10.90
N PHE A 275 2.78 2.04 9.89
CA PHE A 275 1.53 1.31 10.02
C PHE A 275 1.61 0.20 11.08
N LYS A 276 0.66 0.20 12.02
CA LYS A 276 0.60 -0.75 13.14
C LYS A 276 -0.64 -1.66 13.10
N GLY A 277 -1.51 -1.44 12.12
CA GLY A 277 -2.74 -2.21 11.94
C GLY A 277 -2.49 -3.61 11.39
N TRP A 278 -3.56 -4.29 11.05
CA TRP A 278 -3.53 -5.63 10.50
C TRP A 278 -3.46 -5.61 8.97
N THR A 279 -2.73 -6.56 8.40
CA THR A 279 -2.70 -6.81 6.96
C THR A 279 -3.37 -8.15 6.68
N GLU A 280 -4.41 -8.13 5.88
CA GLU A 280 -5.03 -9.34 5.34
C GLU A 280 -4.66 -9.52 3.88
N ILE A 281 -4.11 -10.67 3.54
CA ILE A 281 -4.05 -11.11 2.14
C ILE A 281 -5.41 -11.68 1.82
N PHE A 282 -6.08 -11.11 0.80
CA PHE A 282 -7.50 -11.28 0.66
C PHE A 282 -7.96 -11.49 -0.79
N MET A 283 -9.00 -12.29 -0.95
CA MET A 283 -9.84 -12.32 -2.14
C MET A 283 -11.21 -12.97 -1.83
N HIS A 284 -12.17 -12.66 -2.68
CA HIS A 284 -13.45 -13.37 -2.67
C HIS A 284 -13.62 -14.31 -3.87
N PRO A 285 -14.01 -15.56 -3.64
CA PRO A 285 -14.49 -16.44 -4.70
C PRO A 285 -15.94 -16.13 -5.07
N VAL A 286 -16.40 -16.65 -6.19
CA VAL A 286 -17.82 -16.67 -6.56
C VAL A 286 -18.23 -18.11 -6.84
N PRO A 287 -19.27 -18.64 -6.18
CA PRO A 287 -20.10 -18.00 -5.12
C PRO A 287 -19.35 -17.84 -3.81
N ARG A 288 -19.91 -17.04 -2.89
CA ARG A 288 -19.41 -16.88 -1.53
C ARG A 288 -19.56 -18.19 -0.74
N GLY A 289 -18.75 -18.34 0.32
CA GLY A 289 -18.78 -19.51 1.20
C GLY A 289 -18.02 -20.72 0.68
N LEU A 290 -17.41 -20.62 -0.51
CA LEU A 290 -16.47 -21.63 -1.01
C LEU A 290 -15.03 -21.23 -0.67
N PRO A 291 -14.12 -22.20 -0.46
CA PRO A 291 -12.70 -21.90 -0.37
C PRO A 291 -12.18 -21.31 -1.69
N ILE A 292 -11.17 -20.45 -1.62
CA ILE A 292 -10.58 -19.84 -2.83
C ILE A 292 -9.86 -20.87 -3.72
N LEU A 293 -9.42 -21.99 -3.14
CA LEU A 293 -8.82 -23.15 -3.81
C LEU A 293 -9.36 -24.45 -3.21
N ASP A 294 -9.13 -25.58 -3.89
CA ASP A 294 -9.80 -26.85 -3.63
C ASP A 294 -9.42 -27.55 -2.31
N SER A 295 -8.45 -27.02 -1.57
CA SER A 295 -8.06 -27.60 -0.27
C SER A 295 -7.46 -26.54 0.66
N THR A 296 -7.60 -26.73 1.96
CA THR A 296 -7.02 -25.88 3.01
C THR A 296 -5.52 -25.65 2.82
N PRO A 297 -4.67 -26.68 2.55
CA PRO A 297 -3.25 -26.44 2.25
C PRO A 297 -2.99 -25.61 1.00
N ALA A 298 -3.82 -25.74 -0.05
CA ALA A 298 -3.68 -24.96 -1.27
C ALA A 298 -4.01 -23.48 -1.03
N VAL A 299 -5.03 -23.19 -0.24
CA VAL A 299 -5.38 -21.82 0.19
C VAL A 299 -4.21 -21.18 0.94
N THR A 300 -3.66 -21.89 1.93
CA THR A 300 -2.51 -21.44 2.71
C THR A 300 -1.27 -21.22 1.85
N ALA A 301 -1.00 -22.11 0.91
CA ALA A 301 0.12 -21.97 -0.03
C ALA A 301 -0.01 -20.71 -0.90
N GLU A 302 -1.22 -20.39 -1.37
CA GLU A 302 -1.49 -19.19 -2.16
C GLU A 302 -1.35 -17.90 -1.34
N ILE A 303 -1.82 -17.90 -0.10
CA ILE A 303 -1.60 -16.80 0.84
C ILE A 303 -0.09 -16.59 1.04
N ASN A 304 0.68 -17.65 1.26
CA ASN A 304 2.13 -17.58 1.44
C ASN A 304 2.87 -17.11 0.19
N ARG A 305 2.41 -17.48 -1.01
CA ARG A 305 2.94 -16.95 -2.25
C ARG A 305 2.77 -15.42 -2.32
N SER A 306 1.57 -14.92 -2.00
CA SER A 306 1.29 -13.48 -1.94
C SER A 306 2.10 -12.78 -0.86
N ARG A 307 2.26 -13.42 0.30
CA ARG A 307 3.09 -12.92 1.40
C ARG A 307 4.57 -12.78 0.98
N SER A 308 5.10 -13.79 0.29
CA SER A 308 6.46 -13.73 -0.26
C SER A 308 6.63 -12.58 -1.25
N TYR A 309 5.64 -12.34 -2.11
CA TYR A 309 5.65 -11.18 -3.01
C TYR A 309 5.70 -9.85 -2.24
N LEU A 310 4.85 -9.66 -1.22
CA LEU A 310 4.86 -8.44 -0.40
C LEU A 310 6.18 -8.28 0.36
N SER A 311 6.73 -9.36 0.91
CA SER A 311 8.04 -9.35 1.59
C SER A 311 9.17 -8.96 0.65
N ASN A 312 9.18 -9.46 -0.58
CA ASN A 312 10.17 -9.08 -1.60
C ASN A 312 10.08 -7.58 -1.94
N CYS A 313 8.86 -7.03 -2.00
CA CYS A 313 8.67 -5.58 -2.18
C CYS A 313 9.26 -4.79 -1.00
N LEU A 314 9.03 -5.22 0.26
CA LEU A 314 9.60 -4.56 1.44
C LEU A 314 11.14 -4.64 1.47
N ASN A 315 11.70 -5.81 1.17
CA ASN A 315 13.16 -5.99 1.10
C ASN A 315 13.80 -5.06 0.05
N SER A 316 13.13 -4.86 -1.09
CA SER A 316 13.60 -3.92 -2.12
C SER A 316 13.65 -2.48 -1.59
N LEU A 317 12.68 -2.05 -0.78
CA LEU A 317 12.67 -0.73 -0.15
C LEU A 317 13.83 -0.55 0.85
N GLU A 318 14.20 -1.60 1.57
CA GLU A 318 15.31 -1.54 2.53
C GLU A 318 16.69 -1.47 1.85
N LEU A 319 16.85 -2.20 0.74
CA LEU A 319 18.08 -2.12 -0.05
C LEU A 319 18.28 -0.72 -0.66
N GLU A 320 17.20 -0.09 -1.13
CA GLU A 320 17.24 1.28 -1.65
C GLU A 320 17.57 2.31 -0.55
N SER A 321 17.04 2.16 0.67
CA SER A 321 17.36 3.07 1.78
C SER A 321 18.85 2.99 2.17
N LYS A 322 19.38 1.79 2.34
CA LYS A 322 20.80 1.56 2.68
C LYS A 322 21.76 2.08 1.60
N SER A 323 21.35 2.04 0.33
CA SER A 323 22.16 2.58 -0.77
C SER A 323 22.19 4.12 -0.81
N ARG A 324 21.13 4.79 -0.33
CA ARG A 324 21.06 6.25 -0.20
C ARG A 324 21.94 6.76 0.95
N ASP A 325 21.89 6.10 2.09
CA ASP A 325 22.69 6.48 3.27
C ASP A 325 24.19 6.37 2.98
N ASN A 326 24.62 5.40 2.19
CA ASN A 326 26.01 5.25 1.74
C ASN A 326 26.43 6.29 0.66
N ALA A 327 25.47 6.86 -0.09
CA ALA A 327 25.75 7.86 -1.13
C ALA A 327 25.89 9.29 -0.59
N THR A 328 25.36 9.58 0.61
CA THR A 328 25.46 10.90 1.26
C THR A 328 26.78 11.15 2.00
N ALA A 329 27.64 10.13 2.13
CA ALA A 329 28.95 10.23 2.80
C ALA A 329 30.11 10.68 1.89
N GLY A 330 29.87 11.02 0.64
CA GLY A 330 30.91 11.43 -0.35
C GLY A 330 30.80 12.91 -0.74
N THR A 331 31.86 13.67 -0.50
CA THR A 331 32.07 15.12 -0.59
C THR A 331 31.90 15.72 -2.00
N PRO A 332 31.55 17.02 -2.12
CA PRO A 332 31.25 17.68 -3.39
C PRO A 332 32.48 18.35 -4.03
N GLY A 333 32.56 18.34 -5.32
CA GLY A 333 33.54 19.13 -6.04
C GLY A 333 33.43 19.09 -7.56
N GLY A 334 33.21 20.23 -8.16
CA GLY A 334 33.62 20.49 -9.54
C GLY A 334 32.49 20.80 -10.54
N LYS A 335 32.28 22.10 -10.83
CA LYS A 335 31.57 22.58 -12.02
C LYS A 335 32.51 22.51 -13.24
N PRO A 336 32.02 22.14 -14.40
CA PRO A 336 32.67 22.59 -15.64
C PRO A 336 31.80 23.49 -16.49
N ASN A 337 32.51 24.32 -17.19
CA ASN A 337 32.17 25.43 -18.06
C ASN A 337 31.49 24.97 -19.37
N MET A 338 30.64 25.83 -19.93
CA MET A 338 29.94 25.62 -21.20
C MET A 338 30.75 26.10 -22.42
N THR A 339 30.68 25.34 -23.50
CA THR A 339 30.84 25.85 -24.87
C THR A 339 29.99 25.05 -25.86
N GLU A 340 29.44 25.79 -26.83
CA GLU A 340 28.60 25.32 -27.95
C GLU A 340 29.38 24.40 -28.91
N ASN A 341 28.80 23.31 -29.41
CA ASN A 341 28.57 23.15 -30.86
C ASN A 341 28.06 21.73 -31.28
N GLN A 342 27.15 21.76 -32.26
CA GLN A 342 27.03 20.94 -33.47
C GLN A 342 26.73 19.43 -33.39
N LYS A 343 25.85 19.03 -34.35
CA LYS A 343 25.42 17.71 -34.81
C LYS A 343 26.53 16.64 -34.85
N GLU A 344 26.90 16.08 -33.72
CA GLU A 344 27.57 14.80 -33.70
C GLU A 344 26.57 13.70 -33.31
N PRO A 345 26.70 12.48 -33.87
CA PRO A 345 25.88 11.35 -33.43
C PRO A 345 26.09 11.14 -31.94
N GLN A 346 24.97 10.92 -31.23
CA GLN A 346 24.99 10.71 -29.79
C GLN A 346 26.02 9.62 -29.43
N LYS A 347 26.94 9.91 -28.51
CA LYS A 347 27.92 8.96 -28.02
C LYS A 347 27.21 7.73 -27.45
N ILE A 348 27.76 6.52 -27.68
CA ILE A 348 27.27 5.27 -27.13
C ILE A 348 28.26 4.77 -26.10
N VAL A 349 27.76 4.38 -24.92
CA VAL A 349 28.54 3.75 -23.88
C VAL A 349 27.93 2.40 -23.52
N PHE A 350 28.77 1.41 -23.21
CA PHE A 350 28.32 0.10 -22.74
C PHE A 350 28.45 0.06 -21.24
N ASP A 351 27.34 0.27 -20.54
CA ASP A 351 27.31 0.42 -19.08
C ASP A 351 25.95 -0.01 -18.52
N GLU A 352 25.79 0.07 -17.22
CA GLU A 352 24.52 -0.07 -16.52
C GLU A 352 23.59 1.09 -16.88
N TYR A 353 22.30 0.80 -16.99
CA TYR A 353 21.27 1.82 -17.23
C TYR A 353 21.20 2.83 -16.07
N ASN A 354 20.70 4.02 -16.35
CA ASN A 354 20.45 5.03 -15.32
C ASN A 354 19.60 4.42 -14.19
N LYS A 355 19.98 4.70 -12.95
CA LYS A 355 19.17 4.35 -11.79
C LYS A 355 17.84 5.11 -11.87
N LEU A 356 16.77 4.38 -11.74
CA LEU A 356 15.41 4.92 -11.71
C LEU A 356 14.95 5.00 -10.26
N ASN A 357 14.28 6.08 -9.88
CA ASN A 357 13.55 6.10 -8.62
C ASN A 357 12.30 5.20 -8.74
N GLN A 358 11.62 4.99 -7.63
CA GLN A 358 10.48 4.09 -7.53
C GLN A 358 9.35 4.42 -8.51
N ARG A 359 9.02 5.71 -8.66
CA ARG A 359 7.98 6.19 -9.58
C ARG A 359 8.38 6.01 -11.04
N GLU A 360 9.64 6.31 -11.36
CA GLU A 360 10.22 6.09 -12.68
C GLU A 360 10.25 4.58 -13.04
N ALA A 361 10.66 3.74 -12.09
CA ALA A 361 10.68 2.29 -12.27
C ALA A 361 9.26 1.72 -12.46
N TYR A 362 8.28 2.22 -11.71
CA TYR A 362 6.88 1.84 -11.88
C TYR A 362 6.38 2.08 -13.31
N VAL A 363 6.63 3.28 -13.86
CA VAL A 363 6.19 3.60 -15.22
C VAL A 363 7.04 2.89 -16.27
N ILE A 364 8.36 2.95 -16.15
CA ILE A 364 9.27 2.51 -17.22
C ILE A 364 9.44 0.98 -17.26
N LEU A 365 9.55 0.33 -16.10
CA LEU A 365 9.82 -1.12 -16.01
C LEU A 365 8.54 -1.94 -15.84
N ASN A 366 7.54 -1.40 -15.13
CA ASN A 366 6.32 -2.13 -14.78
C ASN A 366 5.10 -1.67 -15.60
N GLN A 367 5.31 -0.91 -16.69
CA GLN A 367 4.26 -0.47 -17.62
C GLN A 367 3.14 0.34 -16.96
N GLY A 368 3.47 1.10 -15.89
CA GLY A 368 2.54 2.01 -15.24
C GLY A 368 2.23 3.25 -16.09
N THR A 369 1.26 4.03 -15.66
CA THR A 369 0.91 5.31 -16.27
C THR A 369 0.99 6.40 -15.22
N GLU A 370 1.62 7.53 -15.52
CA GLU A 370 1.59 8.71 -14.66
C GLU A 370 0.21 9.40 -14.71
N PRO A 371 -0.22 10.09 -13.63
CA PRO A 371 -1.48 10.84 -13.66
C PRO A 371 -1.50 11.89 -14.79
N PRO A 372 -2.66 12.13 -15.43
CA PRO A 372 -2.81 13.18 -16.41
C PRO A 372 -2.72 14.56 -15.76
N GLY A 373 -2.22 15.54 -16.50
CA GLY A 373 -2.20 16.92 -16.01
C GLY A 373 -1.23 17.84 -16.72
N PRO A 374 -1.19 19.12 -16.32
CA PRO A 374 -0.27 20.11 -16.91
C PRO A 374 1.17 19.95 -16.43
N GLY A 375 1.44 18.97 -15.54
CA GLY A 375 2.77 18.70 -15.01
C GLY A 375 3.72 18.04 -16.01
N GLY A 376 4.95 17.82 -15.58
CA GLY A 376 5.98 17.19 -16.41
C GLY A 376 6.26 17.97 -17.69
N TYR A 377 6.23 17.27 -18.82
CA TYR A 377 6.49 17.88 -20.15
C TYR A 377 5.21 18.14 -20.96
N THR A 378 4.03 17.99 -20.39
CA THR A 378 2.74 18.20 -21.11
C THR A 378 2.68 19.58 -21.75
N MET A 379 3.02 20.63 -21.01
CA MET A 379 2.95 22.02 -21.48
C MET A 379 4.28 22.56 -22.02
N THR A 380 5.36 21.78 -22.05
CA THR A 380 6.68 22.22 -22.52
C THR A 380 6.63 22.51 -24.03
N LYS A 381 7.05 23.74 -24.44
CA LYS A 381 7.13 24.20 -25.82
C LYS A 381 8.56 24.60 -26.23
N ASP A 382 9.53 24.47 -25.33
CA ASP A 382 10.93 24.79 -25.61
C ASP A 382 11.49 23.87 -26.71
N PRO A 383 12.36 24.37 -27.59
CA PRO A 383 13.03 23.57 -28.60
C PRO A 383 14.07 22.63 -27.92
N GLY A 384 14.14 21.39 -28.38
CA GLY A 384 15.05 20.41 -27.84
C GLY A 384 14.71 18.96 -28.20
N THR A 385 15.28 18.03 -27.48
CA THR A 385 15.13 16.59 -27.70
C THR A 385 14.66 15.90 -26.42
N TYR A 386 13.68 15.04 -26.55
CA TYR A 386 13.24 14.14 -25.48
C TYR A 386 14.01 12.82 -25.56
N ILE A 387 14.70 12.45 -24.50
CA ILE A 387 15.50 11.23 -24.42
C ILE A 387 14.90 10.26 -23.43
N CYS A 388 15.16 8.96 -23.58
CA CYS A 388 14.74 7.93 -22.63
C CYS A 388 15.40 8.16 -21.27
N ARG A 389 14.62 8.20 -20.21
CA ARG A 389 15.13 8.38 -18.84
C ARG A 389 16.07 7.25 -18.42
N GLN A 390 15.77 6.03 -18.84
CA GLN A 390 16.52 4.84 -18.42
C GLN A 390 17.85 4.69 -19.18
N CYS A 391 17.91 5.01 -20.47
CA CYS A 391 19.08 4.68 -21.27
C CYS A 391 19.62 5.86 -22.11
N ASN A 392 19.08 7.05 -21.95
CA ASN A 392 19.43 8.28 -22.68
C ASN A 392 19.23 8.22 -24.21
N ALA A 393 18.65 7.16 -24.78
CA ALA A 393 18.36 7.11 -26.22
C ALA A 393 17.44 8.29 -26.61
N GLN A 394 17.74 8.98 -27.71
CA GLN A 394 16.87 10.01 -28.25
C GLN A 394 15.56 9.37 -28.71
N LEU A 395 14.40 9.95 -28.34
CA LEU A 395 13.08 9.40 -28.62
C LEU A 395 12.26 10.31 -29.53
N TYR A 396 12.13 11.59 -29.16
CA TYR A 396 11.28 12.56 -29.85
C TYR A 396 11.95 13.91 -29.97
N ARG A 397 11.58 14.67 -30.98
CA ARG A 397 11.96 16.07 -31.13
C ARG A 397 10.85 16.96 -30.60
N ALA A 398 11.21 18.16 -30.12
CA ALA A 398 10.22 19.14 -29.67
C ALA A 398 9.34 19.64 -30.82
N GLU A 399 9.80 19.59 -32.04
CA GLU A 399 9.08 19.98 -33.24
C GLU A 399 7.93 19.06 -33.63
N ASP A 400 8.02 17.75 -33.21
CA ASP A 400 6.97 16.75 -33.41
C ASP A 400 5.93 16.76 -32.29
N LYS A 401 6.12 17.62 -31.25
CA LYS A 401 5.23 17.75 -30.12
C LYS A 401 4.06 18.67 -30.41
N PHE A 402 2.84 18.21 -30.08
CA PHE A 402 1.62 19.00 -30.22
C PHE A 402 0.72 18.91 -28.98
N GLU A 403 -0.28 19.77 -28.90
CA GLU A 403 -1.25 19.84 -27.82
C GLU A 403 -2.49 19.02 -28.17
N SER A 404 -2.66 17.89 -27.47
CA SER A 404 -3.77 16.96 -27.70
C SER A 404 -4.87 17.02 -26.63
N HIS A 405 -4.65 17.81 -25.58
CA HIS A 405 -5.55 17.92 -24.40
C HIS A 405 -5.82 16.60 -23.65
N CYS A 406 -5.04 15.54 -23.92
CA CYS A 406 -5.20 14.25 -23.25
C CYS A 406 -4.59 14.20 -21.84
N GLY A 407 -3.84 15.23 -21.42
CA GLY A 407 -3.18 15.27 -20.12
C GLY A 407 -1.75 14.74 -20.08
N TRP A 408 -1.22 14.26 -21.21
CA TRP A 408 0.17 13.79 -21.37
C TRP A 408 0.84 14.45 -22.57
N PRO A 409 2.20 14.49 -22.61
CA PRO A 409 2.94 14.90 -23.80
C PRO A 409 2.54 14.07 -25.01
N SER A 410 2.23 14.73 -26.13
CA SER A 410 1.81 14.09 -27.35
C SER A 410 2.72 14.47 -28.51
N PHE A 411 3.15 13.48 -29.28
CA PHE A 411 4.00 13.64 -30.45
C PHE A 411 3.36 12.96 -31.65
N ASP A 412 3.50 13.56 -32.83
CA ASP A 412 2.96 12.99 -34.06
C ASP A 412 4.00 12.19 -34.88
N ASP A 413 5.25 12.19 -34.42
CA ASP A 413 6.33 11.36 -34.94
C ASP A 413 7.37 11.01 -33.85
N GLU A 414 8.14 9.97 -34.08
CA GLU A 414 9.32 9.61 -33.31
C GLU A 414 10.62 9.80 -34.10
N ILE A 415 11.74 9.87 -33.42
CA ILE A 415 13.06 9.73 -34.04
C ILE A 415 13.15 8.32 -34.63
N GLU A 416 13.47 8.20 -35.91
CA GLU A 416 13.48 6.95 -36.65
C GLU A 416 14.19 5.82 -35.90
N GLY A 417 13.48 4.70 -35.70
CA GLY A 417 13.98 3.53 -34.98
C GLY A 417 14.11 3.67 -33.45
N ALA A 418 13.69 4.80 -32.86
CA ALA A 418 13.80 5.04 -31.43
C ALA A 418 12.72 4.34 -30.61
N VAL A 419 11.56 4.09 -31.21
CA VAL A 419 10.37 3.56 -30.56
C VAL A 419 9.94 2.25 -31.21
N THR A 420 9.62 1.26 -30.42
CA THR A 420 9.04 -0.02 -30.86
C THR A 420 7.58 -0.07 -30.43
N ARG A 421 6.70 -0.44 -31.33
CA ARG A 421 5.26 -0.64 -31.10
C ARG A 421 4.97 -2.10 -30.82
N ARG A 422 4.14 -2.41 -29.86
CA ARG A 422 3.66 -3.77 -29.57
C ARG A 422 2.21 -3.73 -29.10
N VAL A 423 1.45 -4.80 -29.34
CA VAL A 423 0.10 -4.90 -28.78
C VAL A 423 0.20 -4.90 -27.25
N ASP A 424 -0.56 -4.03 -26.58
CA ASP A 424 -0.61 -4.01 -25.12
C ASP A 424 -1.26 -5.30 -24.59
N ALA A 425 -0.96 -5.60 -23.34
CA ALA A 425 -1.52 -6.78 -22.66
C ALA A 425 -3.06 -6.76 -22.55
N ASP A 426 -3.70 -5.58 -22.73
CA ASP A 426 -5.16 -5.43 -22.77
C ASP A 426 -5.77 -5.90 -24.10
N GLY A 427 -4.97 -6.11 -25.14
CA GLY A 427 -5.39 -6.55 -26.47
C GLY A 427 -6.05 -5.47 -27.33
N TYR A 428 -6.19 -4.24 -26.84
CA TYR A 428 -6.87 -3.13 -27.54
C TYR A 428 -5.94 -1.97 -27.90
N ARG A 429 -5.00 -1.63 -27.02
CA ARG A 429 -4.08 -0.53 -27.24
C ARG A 429 -2.77 -1.01 -27.87
N VAL A 430 -2.07 -0.09 -28.50
CA VAL A 430 -0.70 -0.32 -29.00
C VAL A 430 0.26 0.41 -28.06
N GLU A 431 1.01 -0.37 -27.28
CA GLU A 431 2.04 0.13 -26.40
C GLU A 431 3.26 0.59 -27.22
N ILE A 432 3.89 1.67 -26.76
CA ILE A 432 5.17 2.14 -27.25
C ILE A 432 6.26 2.02 -26.19
N ILE A 433 7.39 1.46 -26.59
CA ILE A 433 8.55 1.23 -25.73
C ILE A 433 9.82 1.77 -26.37
N CYS A 434 10.80 2.14 -25.56
CA CYS A 434 12.13 2.50 -26.05
C CYS A 434 12.79 1.31 -26.77
N SER A 435 13.18 1.50 -28.02
CA SER A 435 13.80 0.42 -28.83
C SER A 435 15.12 -0.10 -28.22
N ASN A 436 15.86 0.73 -27.47
CA ASN A 436 17.12 0.35 -26.87
C ASN A 436 16.96 -0.46 -25.56
N CYS A 437 16.29 0.10 -24.55
CA CYS A 437 16.21 -0.53 -23.23
C CYS A 437 14.89 -1.29 -22.97
N LYS A 438 13.94 -1.22 -23.90
CA LYS A 438 12.59 -1.80 -23.81
C LYS A 438 11.72 -1.20 -22.70
N GLY A 439 12.13 -0.08 -22.09
CA GLY A 439 11.34 0.63 -21.09
C GLY A 439 10.06 1.19 -21.68
N HIS A 440 8.96 1.11 -20.92
CA HIS A 440 7.64 1.62 -21.30
C HIS A 440 7.65 3.13 -21.48
N LEU A 441 7.04 3.60 -22.55
CA LEU A 441 6.90 5.03 -22.84
C LEU A 441 5.45 5.51 -22.71
N GLY A 442 4.50 4.71 -23.16
CA GLY A 442 3.08 5.05 -23.24
C GLY A 442 2.37 4.24 -24.32
N HIS A 443 1.46 4.89 -25.07
CA HIS A 443 0.68 4.25 -26.12
C HIS A 443 0.62 5.12 -27.38
N VAL A 444 0.43 4.48 -28.52
CA VAL A 444 0.19 5.18 -29.79
C VAL A 444 -1.26 4.98 -30.22
N PHE A 445 -1.84 6.05 -30.73
CA PHE A 445 -3.20 6.12 -31.26
C PHE A 445 -3.14 6.61 -32.71
N GLU A 446 -3.91 5.98 -33.58
CA GLU A 446 -3.98 6.32 -35.00
C GLU A 446 -5.42 6.65 -35.38
N GLY A 447 -5.62 7.47 -36.39
CA GLY A 447 -6.95 7.79 -36.91
C GLY A 447 -7.70 8.91 -36.18
N GLU A 448 -7.11 9.57 -35.16
CA GLU A 448 -7.75 10.65 -34.42
C GLU A 448 -7.78 11.97 -35.16
N ARG A 449 -7.04 12.11 -36.25
CA ARG A 449 -6.98 13.29 -37.15
C ARG A 449 -6.58 14.59 -36.46
N MET A 450 -5.74 14.51 -35.42
CA MET A 450 -5.27 15.67 -34.67
C MET A 450 -4.13 16.42 -35.39
N THR A 451 -3.34 15.70 -36.21
CA THR A 451 -2.23 16.22 -37.02
C THR A 451 -2.30 15.64 -38.43
N ALA A 452 -1.51 16.20 -39.34
CA ALA A 452 -1.40 15.70 -40.73
C ALA A 452 -0.88 14.26 -40.81
N LYS A 453 -0.04 13.83 -39.83
CA LYS A 453 0.50 12.45 -39.74
C LYS A 453 -0.52 11.47 -39.21
N ASN A 454 -1.63 11.94 -38.64
CA ASN A 454 -2.74 11.15 -38.12
C ASN A 454 -2.31 10.07 -37.09
N THR A 455 -1.21 10.34 -36.38
CA THR A 455 -0.61 9.49 -35.36
C THR A 455 -0.42 10.32 -34.09
N ARG A 456 -0.68 9.77 -32.94
CA ARG A 456 -0.41 10.40 -31.66
C ARG A 456 0.27 9.41 -30.71
N HIS A 457 1.54 9.66 -30.44
CA HIS A 457 2.27 9.03 -29.35
C HIS A 457 1.91 9.75 -28.06
N CYS A 458 1.15 9.12 -27.18
CA CYS A 458 0.81 9.61 -25.84
C CYS A 458 1.85 9.07 -24.85
N VAL A 459 2.76 9.93 -24.40
CA VAL A 459 3.98 9.50 -23.72
C VAL A 459 3.99 9.97 -22.27
N ASN A 460 4.34 9.10 -21.34
CA ASN A 460 4.55 9.48 -19.94
C ASN A 460 5.75 10.44 -19.83
N SER A 461 5.55 11.62 -19.23
CA SER A 461 6.65 12.58 -18.98
C SER A 461 7.77 11.93 -18.18
N ILE A 462 7.40 11.09 -17.21
CA ILE A 462 8.34 10.40 -16.34
C ILE A 462 9.23 9.39 -17.07
N SER A 463 8.81 8.91 -18.24
CA SER A 463 9.63 8.01 -19.09
C SER A 463 10.72 8.75 -19.87
N MET A 464 10.70 10.09 -19.87
CA MET A 464 11.58 10.93 -20.65
C MET A 464 12.38 11.90 -19.78
N LYS A 465 13.48 12.43 -20.37
CA LYS A 465 14.17 13.64 -19.95
C LYS A 465 14.20 14.59 -21.12
N PHE A 466 13.96 15.87 -20.87
CA PHE A 466 14.05 16.90 -21.89
C PHE A 466 15.42 17.56 -21.87
N ILE A 467 16.08 17.63 -23.02
CA ILE A 467 17.37 18.29 -23.23
C ILE A 467 17.12 19.47 -24.14
N LYS A 468 17.32 20.68 -23.63
CA LYS A 468 17.12 21.91 -24.41
C LYS A 468 18.10 21.96 -25.60
N LYS A 469 17.64 22.58 -26.69
CA LYS A 469 18.50 22.84 -27.87
C LYS A 469 19.74 23.62 -27.44
N GLY A 470 20.93 23.13 -27.85
CA GLY A 470 22.23 23.70 -27.46
C GLY A 470 22.85 23.06 -26.21
N GLN A 471 22.17 22.21 -25.49
CA GLN A 471 22.76 21.40 -24.43
C GLN A 471 23.33 20.11 -25.00
N GLU A 472 24.43 19.63 -24.41
CA GLU A 472 25.04 18.35 -24.80
C GLU A 472 24.09 17.18 -24.45
N LEU A 473 23.86 16.31 -25.42
CA LEU A 473 23.09 15.08 -25.22
C LEU A 473 23.95 14.08 -24.43
N PRO A 474 23.47 13.56 -23.29
CA PRO A 474 24.17 12.51 -22.57
C PRO A 474 24.34 11.26 -23.47
N ALA A 475 25.43 10.52 -23.26
CA ALA A 475 25.71 9.32 -24.03
C ALA A 475 24.57 8.31 -23.91
N LYS A 476 24.20 7.67 -25.03
CA LYS A 476 23.25 6.55 -25.05
C LYS A 476 23.88 5.34 -24.39
N ILE A 477 23.20 4.79 -23.40
CA ILE A 477 23.66 3.61 -22.68
C ILE A 477 23.09 2.35 -23.36
N VAL A 478 23.97 1.42 -23.71
CA VAL A 478 23.60 0.10 -24.20
C VAL A 478 24.10 -0.92 -23.17
N LYS A 479 23.23 -1.80 -22.71
CA LYS A 479 23.61 -2.84 -21.75
C LYS A 479 24.60 -3.81 -22.40
N LYS A 480 25.70 -4.12 -21.73
CA LYS A 480 26.62 -5.17 -22.17
C LYS A 480 25.84 -6.48 -22.29
N LYS A 481 25.96 -7.16 -23.40
CA LYS A 481 25.51 -8.56 -23.48
C LYS A 481 26.51 -9.37 -22.64
N GLU A 482 25.99 -10.07 -21.64
CA GLU A 482 26.70 -11.12 -20.94
C GLU A 482 27.02 -12.27 -21.89
#